data_ec36642a081f50a197c68f41ad4fc8b0
#
_entry.id   ec36642a081f50a197c68f41ad4fc8b0
#
_cell.length_a   1.000
_cell.length_b   1.000
_cell.length_c   1.000
_cell.angle_alpha   90.00
_cell.angle_beta   90.00
_cell.angle_gamma   90.00
#
_symmetry.space_group_name_H-M   'P 1'
#
loop_
_entity.id
_entity.type
_entity.pdbx_description
1 polymer ?
#
loop_
_entity_poly.entity_id
_entity_poly.type
_entity_poly.pdbx_seq_one_letter_code
_entity_poly.pdbx_strand_id
1 'polypeptide(L)'
;NLFLVVIFLLLLMVNTAFAVVISNLLISTPTAVIPTWGAIVVALLIGQAIYRFNWNLPLVSIVGVAALYGLMILGDQFPISLPETMLGIPDRGWWIIFLFTYAFIASLLPVWVLLQPRDYINGLQLFVGLIILYGSFFIVRPEVVAPSLRDAVPSGTPGIFPLLFVTIACGAISGFHGVVASGTSSKQLDKETDARFVGYFGAVGEGLLALGTIVATTSGFKSLATWEEIYNEWNAGGVDAFIQGGGDLMNEGMGIPSSLSPTSLVTMAVLFAATTMDSGIRLQRLVVAEMAELAGVKLSGVVATIIAVGCALGLTFSMGLDGSGGMLIWPLFGTTNQLMAGLTLSVVVIIL
;
A
#
# COMPACT_ATOMS: atom_id res chain seq x y z
N ASN A 1 -7.13 7.67 -26.88
CA ASN A 1 -7.03 6.18 -26.92
C ASN A 1 -5.70 5.68 -26.33
N LEU A 2 -4.53 6.22 -26.74
CA LEU A 2 -3.23 5.80 -26.20
C LEU A 2 -3.15 6.05 -24.67
N PHE A 3 -3.66 7.16 -24.19
CA PHE A 3 -3.66 7.51 -22.77
C PHE A 3 -4.42 6.47 -21.92
N LEU A 4 -5.58 6.01 -22.39
CA LEU A 4 -6.34 4.95 -21.71
C LEU A 4 -5.60 3.63 -21.65
N VAL A 5 -4.87 3.27 -22.70
CA VAL A 5 -4.03 2.05 -22.72
C VAL A 5 -2.91 2.15 -21.68
N VAL A 6 -2.23 3.31 -21.59
CA VAL A 6 -1.17 3.52 -20.59
C VAL A 6 -1.74 3.46 -19.16
N ILE A 7 -2.92 4.07 -18.91
CA ILE A 7 -3.61 3.96 -17.60
C ILE A 7 -3.96 2.50 -17.30
N PHE A 8 -4.52 1.77 -18.27
CA PHE A 8 -4.88 0.36 -18.09
C PHE A 8 -3.67 -0.48 -17.70
N LEU A 9 -2.55 -0.32 -18.41
CA LEU A 9 -1.31 -1.04 -18.12
C LEU A 9 -0.74 -0.67 -16.75
N LEU A 10 -0.75 0.63 -16.41
CA LEU A 10 -0.30 1.09 -15.10
C LEU A 10 -1.13 0.45 -13.99
N LEU A 11 -2.46 0.52 -14.07
CA LEU A 11 -3.36 -0.05 -13.06
C LEU A 11 -3.23 -1.56 -12.96
N LEU A 12 -3.04 -2.24 -14.09
CA LEU A 12 -2.79 -3.68 -14.14
C LEU A 12 -1.53 -4.04 -13.35
N MET A 13 -0.42 -3.34 -13.59
CA MET A 13 0.85 -3.58 -12.91
C MET A 13 0.80 -3.24 -11.42
N VAL A 14 0.15 -2.12 -11.05
CA VAL A 14 -0.06 -1.75 -9.64
C VAL A 14 -0.78 -2.86 -8.89
N ASN A 15 -1.95 -3.28 -9.37
CA ASN A 15 -2.77 -4.28 -8.68
C ASN A 15 -2.03 -5.61 -8.54
N THR A 16 -1.30 -6.02 -9.58
CA THR A 16 -0.51 -7.26 -9.61
C THR A 16 0.63 -7.20 -8.59
N ALA A 17 1.44 -6.15 -8.61
CA ALA A 17 2.59 -6.01 -7.74
C ALA A 17 2.17 -5.89 -6.26
N PHE A 18 1.16 -5.07 -5.96
CA PHE A 18 0.68 -4.91 -4.59
C PHE A 18 0.05 -6.17 -4.01
N ALA A 19 -0.64 -6.98 -4.83
CA ALA A 19 -1.15 -8.29 -4.37
C ALA A 19 -0.01 -9.20 -3.89
N VAL A 20 1.13 -9.23 -4.58
CA VAL A 20 2.28 -10.03 -4.18
C VAL A 20 2.97 -9.44 -2.95
N VAL A 21 3.15 -8.13 -2.88
CA VAL A 21 3.76 -7.46 -1.70
C VAL A 21 2.92 -7.72 -0.45
N ILE A 22 1.60 -7.53 -0.52
CA ILE A 22 0.70 -7.79 0.63
C ILE A 22 0.76 -9.26 1.04
N SER A 23 0.72 -10.19 0.08
CA SER A 23 0.78 -11.62 0.40
C SER A 23 2.09 -12.00 1.09
N ASN A 24 3.24 -11.46 0.64
CA ASN A 24 4.52 -11.66 1.30
C ASN A 24 4.51 -11.14 2.75
N LEU A 25 3.97 -9.94 2.97
CA LEU A 25 3.88 -9.35 4.32
C LEU A 25 2.99 -10.17 5.26
N LEU A 26 1.89 -10.74 4.76
CA LEU A 26 1.02 -11.61 5.57
C LEU A 26 1.67 -12.96 5.89
N ILE A 27 2.51 -13.47 4.99
CA ILE A 27 3.28 -14.71 5.21
C ILE A 27 4.41 -14.46 6.21
N SER A 28 5.18 -13.39 6.04
CA SER A 28 6.28 -13.06 6.94
C SER A 28 5.82 -12.67 8.33
N THR A 29 4.60 -12.14 8.46
CA THR A 29 4.04 -11.66 9.73
C THR A 29 2.62 -12.17 9.94
N PRO A 30 2.45 -13.45 10.35
CA PRO A 30 1.14 -14.07 10.56
C PRO A 30 0.27 -13.36 11.61
N THR A 31 0.88 -12.64 12.54
CA THR A 31 0.21 -11.81 13.55
C THR A 31 -0.55 -10.62 12.94
N ALA A 32 -0.18 -10.16 11.74
CA ALA A 32 -0.84 -9.08 11.03
C ALA A 32 -2.13 -9.50 10.28
N VAL A 33 -2.42 -10.79 10.17
CA VAL A 33 -3.60 -11.29 9.43
C VAL A 33 -4.90 -10.86 10.11
N ILE A 34 -5.04 -11.08 11.41
CA ILE A 34 -6.25 -10.70 12.15
C ILE A 34 -6.52 -9.18 12.07
N PRO A 35 -5.57 -8.27 12.37
CA PRO A 35 -5.83 -6.85 12.26
C PRO A 35 -6.11 -6.39 10.82
N THR A 36 -5.47 -7.00 9.82
CA THR A 36 -5.71 -6.67 8.41
C THR A 36 -7.15 -6.96 7.98
N TRP A 37 -7.62 -8.18 8.19
CA TRP A 37 -8.98 -8.55 7.81
C TRP A 37 -10.03 -7.98 8.77
N GLY A 38 -9.70 -7.87 10.06
CA GLY A 38 -10.54 -7.24 11.05
C GLY A 38 -10.76 -5.75 10.81
N ALA A 39 -9.80 -5.05 10.22
CA ALA A 39 -9.96 -3.64 9.83
C ALA A 39 -11.12 -3.42 8.86
N ILE A 40 -11.42 -4.39 7.99
CA ILE A 40 -12.57 -4.34 7.09
C ILE A 40 -13.87 -4.32 7.90
N VAL A 41 -13.98 -5.20 8.89
CA VAL A 41 -15.15 -5.27 9.77
C VAL A 41 -15.29 -3.98 10.59
N VAL A 42 -14.18 -3.49 11.15
CA VAL A 42 -14.16 -2.20 11.88
C VAL A 42 -14.62 -1.07 10.98
N ALA A 43 -14.10 -0.97 9.75
CA ALA A 43 -14.49 0.06 8.80
C ALA A 43 -15.99 0.02 8.46
N LEU A 44 -16.56 -1.17 8.23
CA LEU A 44 -17.99 -1.33 7.97
C LEU A 44 -18.84 -0.89 9.17
N LEU A 45 -18.46 -1.27 10.39
CA LEU A 45 -19.16 -0.88 11.62
C LEU A 45 -19.08 0.63 11.85
N ILE A 46 -17.91 1.23 11.64
CA ILE A 46 -17.70 2.67 11.74
C ILE A 46 -18.49 3.43 10.66
N GLY A 47 -18.47 2.94 9.43
CA GLY A 47 -19.30 3.51 8.36
C GLY A 47 -20.79 3.52 8.73
N GLN A 48 -21.32 2.43 9.29
CA GLN A 48 -22.68 2.40 9.78
C GLN A 48 -22.91 3.36 10.97
N ALA A 49 -21.96 3.44 11.90
CA ALA A 49 -22.06 4.34 13.04
C ALA A 49 -22.12 5.81 12.60
N ILE A 50 -21.33 6.21 11.62
CA ILE A 50 -21.30 7.58 11.09
C ILE A 50 -22.57 7.85 10.25
N TYR A 51 -22.83 7.02 9.21
CA TYR A 51 -23.82 7.36 8.19
C TYR A 51 -25.26 6.99 8.60
N ARG A 52 -25.45 5.97 9.42
CA ARG A 52 -26.78 5.51 9.82
C ARG A 52 -27.20 5.95 11.21
N PHE A 53 -26.25 5.95 12.15
CA PHE A 53 -26.52 6.28 13.55
C PHE A 53 -26.11 7.70 13.94
N ASN A 54 -25.46 8.46 13.03
CA ASN A 54 -24.98 9.83 13.25
C ASN A 54 -24.14 9.98 14.52
N TRP A 55 -23.28 9.00 14.80
CA TRP A 55 -22.38 9.07 15.94
C TRP A 55 -21.36 10.20 15.79
N ASN A 56 -20.94 10.75 16.90
CA ASN A 56 -19.94 11.81 16.96
C ASN A 56 -18.59 11.32 16.36
N LEU A 57 -18.08 12.05 15.37
CA LEU A 57 -16.87 11.68 14.65
C LEU A 57 -15.63 11.46 15.55
N PRO A 58 -15.31 12.33 16.56
CA PRO A 58 -14.22 12.08 17.48
C PRO A 58 -14.35 10.75 18.26
N LEU A 59 -15.54 10.43 18.73
CA LEU A 59 -15.79 9.18 19.45
C LEU A 59 -15.56 7.98 18.55
N VAL A 60 -16.09 8.01 17.33
CA VAL A 60 -15.92 6.95 16.34
C VAL A 60 -14.45 6.78 15.97
N SER A 61 -13.68 7.86 15.88
CA SER A 61 -12.23 7.84 15.61
C SER A 61 -11.47 7.11 16.72
N ILE A 62 -11.73 7.47 17.97
CA ILE A 62 -11.07 6.83 19.12
C ILE A 62 -11.42 5.34 19.19
N VAL A 63 -12.70 5.01 19.06
CA VAL A 63 -13.17 3.61 19.07
C VAL A 63 -12.56 2.80 17.92
N GLY A 64 -12.50 3.39 16.73
CA GLY A 64 -11.94 2.73 15.56
C GLY A 64 -10.45 2.43 15.69
N VAL A 65 -9.68 3.43 16.11
CA VAL A 65 -8.24 3.25 16.33
C VAL A 65 -8.01 2.26 17.47
N ALA A 66 -8.72 2.39 18.60
CA ALA A 66 -8.62 1.43 19.70
C ALA A 66 -8.98 0.00 19.28
N ALA A 67 -10.00 -0.17 18.44
CA ALA A 67 -10.36 -1.48 17.89
C ALA A 67 -9.25 -2.07 17.01
N LEU A 68 -8.58 -1.26 16.16
CA LEU A 68 -7.46 -1.74 15.36
C LEU A 68 -6.28 -2.19 16.23
N TYR A 69 -5.91 -1.41 17.24
CA TYR A 69 -4.84 -1.82 18.16
C TYR A 69 -5.24 -3.04 19.00
N GLY A 70 -6.51 -3.15 19.39
CA GLY A 70 -7.05 -4.36 20.02
C GLY A 70 -6.94 -5.59 19.12
N LEU A 71 -7.20 -5.43 17.82
CA LEU A 71 -7.02 -6.49 16.83
C LEU A 71 -5.56 -6.86 16.62
N MET A 72 -4.62 -5.91 16.72
CA MET A 72 -3.18 -6.20 16.68
C MET A 72 -2.74 -7.05 17.87
N ILE A 73 -3.21 -6.71 19.08
CA ILE A 73 -2.95 -7.53 20.29
C ILE A 73 -3.57 -8.92 20.13
N LEU A 74 -4.77 -9.02 19.58
CA LEU A 74 -5.42 -10.29 19.31
C LEU A 74 -4.65 -11.11 18.26
N GLY A 75 -4.14 -10.47 17.22
CA GLY A 75 -3.32 -11.10 16.19
C GLY A 75 -1.99 -11.63 16.73
N ASP A 76 -1.39 -10.90 17.67
CA ASP A 76 -0.17 -11.34 18.35
C ASP A 76 -0.40 -12.63 19.19
N GLN A 77 -1.58 -12.74 19.82
CA GLN A 77 -1.95 -13.93 20.59
C GLN A 77 -2.39 -15.12 19.71
N PHE A 78 -2.98 -14.85 18.57
CA PHE A 78 -3.54 -15.85 17.65
C PHE A 78 -3.04 -15.63 16.21
N PRO A 79 -1.75 -15.90 15.94
CA PRO A 79 -1.21 -15.74 14.59
C PRO A 79 -1.88 -16.74 13.64
N ILE A 80 -2.23 -16.28 12.43
CA ILE A 80 -2.85 -17.11 11.40
C ILE A 80 -1.87 -17.29 10.25
N SER A 81 -1.49 -18.55 9.98
CA SER A 81 -0.70 -18.95 8.81
C SER A 81 -1.48 -19.95 7.97
N LEU A 82 -1.34 -19.86 6.66
CA LEU A 82 -1.85 -20.87 5.74
C LEU A 82 -0.83 -22.03 5.64
N PRO A 83 -1.28 -23.25 5.34
CA PRO A 83 -0.37 -24.34 4.99
C PRO A 83 0.49 -23.96 3.78
N GLU A 84 1.76 -24.39 3.74
CA GLU A 84 2.71 -24.09 2.65
C GLU A 84 2.13 -24.38 1.26
N THR A 85 1.32 -25.44 1.15
CA THR A 85 0.60 -25.79 -0.07
C THR A 85 -0.80 -26.34 0.28
N MET A 86 -1.81 -25.84 -0.42
CA MET A 86 -3.19 -26.32 -0.31
C MET A 86 -3.77 -26.48 -1.72
N LEU A 87 -4.28 -27.66 -2.06
CA LEU A 87 -4.82 -27.98 -3.40
C LEU A 87 -3.80 -27.72 -4.54
N GLY A 88 -2.51 -27.91 -4.29
CA GLY A 88 -1.45 -27.68 -5.28
C GLY A 88 -1.09 -26.20 -5.50
N ILE A 89 -1.66 -25.28 -4.74
CA ILE A 89 -1.36 -23.84 -4.79
C ILE A 89 -0.58 -23.48 -3.53
N PRO A 90 0.55 -22.76 -3.64
CA PRO A 90 1.29 -22.23 -2.50
C PRO A 90 0.46 -21.27 -1.65
N ASP A 91 0.81 -21.10 -0.38
CA ASP A 91 0.19 -20.15 0.56
C ASP A 91 0.08 -18.72 -0.03
N ARG A 92 1.14 -18.23 -0.66
CA ARG A 92 1.15 -16.93 -1.35
C ARG A 92 0.09 -16.84 -2.43
N GLY A 93 -0.08 -17.88 -3.22
CA GLY A 93 -1.11 -17.95 -4.25
C GLY A 93 -2.53 -17.82 -3.65
N TRP A 94 -2.77 -18.45 -2.50
CA TRP A 94 -4.04 -18.32 -1.79
C TRP A 94 -4.28 -16.92 -1.25
N TRP A 95 -3.24 -16.29 -0.66
CA TRP A 95 -3.36 -14.90 -0.22
C TRP A 95 -3.67 -13.96 -1.39
N ILE A 96 -3.03 -14.15 -2.54
CA ILE A 96 -3.31 -13.39 -3.76
C ILE A 96 -4.78 -13.57 -4.20
N ILE A 97 -5.29 -14.80 -4.22
CA ILE A 97 -6.68 -15.09 -4.57
C ILE A 97 -7.65 -14.41 -3.60
N PHE A 98 -7.39 -14.46 -2.29
CA PHE A 98 -8.21 -13.79 -1.28
C PHE A 98 -8.19 -12.27 -1.45
N LEU A 99 -7.04 -11.68 -1.72
CA LEU A 99 -6.91 -10.23 -1.95
C LEU A 99 -7.66 -9.77 -3.19
N PHE A 100 -7.55 -10.48 -4.31
CA PHE A 100 -8.30 -10.13 -5.52
C PHE A 100 -9.79 -10.40 -5.38
N THR A 101 -10.21 -11.44 -4.65
CA THR A 101 -11.61 -11.68 -4.33
C THR A 101 -12.17 -10.53 -3.48
N TYR A 102 -11.42 -10.11 -2.47
CA TYR A 102 -11.76 -8.95 -1.67
C TYR A 102 -11.86 -7.68 -2.53
N ALA A 103 -10.83 -7.36 -3.34
CA ALA A 103 -10.80 -6.17 -4.18
C ALA A 103 -11.92 -6.18 -5.25
N PHE A 104 -12.29 -7.35 -5.77
CA PHE A 104 -13.46 -7.53 -6.64
C PHE A 104 -14.74 -7.05 -5.94
N ILE A 105 -15.01 -7.56 -4.73
CA ILE A 105 -16.21 -7.21 -3.95
C ILE A 105 -16.15 -5.71 -3.58
N ALA A 106 -15.03 -5.25 -3.02
CA ALA A 106 -14.84 -3.87 -2.58
C ALA A 106 -15.03 -2.85 -3.71
N SER A 107 -14.54 -3.18 -4.92
CA SER A 107 -14.68 -2.29 -6.08
C SER A 107 -16.12 -2.10 -6.55
N LEU A 108 -17.01 -3.07 -6.30
CA LEU A 108 -18.43 -3.01 -6.66
C LEU A 108 -19.28 -2.26 -5.62
N LEU A 109 -18.80 -2.19 -4.38
CA LEU A 109 -19.52 -1.47 -3.32
C LEU A 109 -19.47 0.05 -3.54
N PRO A 110 -20.52 0.78 -3.12
CA PRO A 110 -20.45 2.24 -3.04
C PRO A 110 -19.30 2.71 -2.15
N VAL A 111 -18.66 3.82 -2.51
CA VAL A 111 -17.46 4.35 -1.83
C VAL A 111 -17.69 4.57 -0.34
N TRP A 112 -18.85 5.08 0.03
CA TRP A 112 -19.23 5.40 1.42
C TRP A 112 -19.40 4.17 2.32
N VAL A 113 -19.63 2.98 1.74
CA VAL A 113 -19.86 1.76 2.53
C VAL A 113 -18.57 1.25 3.15
N LEU A 114 -17.50 1.21 2.38
CA LEU A 114 -16.25 0.59 2.80
C LEU A 114 -15.03 1.52 2.62
N LEU A 115 -14.86 2.12 1.44
CA LEU A 115 -13.63 2.84 1.11
C LEU A 115 -13.43 4.06 2.03
N GLN A 116 -14.41 4.94 2.15
CA GLN A 116 -14.29 6.14 2.97
C GLN A 116 -14.05 5.86 4.46
N PRO A 117 -14.84 5.01 5.14
CA PRO A 117 -14.59 4.70 6.55
C PRO A 117 -13.25 4.02 6.78
N ARG A 118 -12.84 3.13 5.85
CA ARG A 118 -11.57 2.42 5.94
C ARG A 118 -10.39 3.36 5.77
N ASP A 119 -10.39 4.20 4.73
CA ASP A 119 -9.33 5.18 4.48
C ASP A 119 -9.21 6.16 5.64
N TYR A 120 -10.34 6.56 6.23
CA TYR A 120 -10.36 7.44 7.39
C TYR A 120 -9.65 6.82 8.60
N ILE A 121 -9.99 5.58 8.96
CA ILE A 121 -9.38 4.90 10.11
C ILE A 121 -7.92 4.55 9.84
N ASN A 122 -7.59 4.12 8.62
CA ASN A 122 -6.21 3.85 8.23
C ASN A 122 -5.35 5.12 8.29
N GLY A 123 -5.90 6.26 7.85
CA GLY A 123 -5.23 7.55 7.99
C GLY A 123 -4.93 7.92 9.44
N LEU A 124 -5.89 7.73 10.34
CA LEU A 124 -5.67 7.94 11.78
C LEU A 124 -4.61 6.99 12.34
N GLN A 125 -4.65 5.71 11.96
CA GLN A 125 -3.62 4.74 12.35
C GLN A 125 -2.23 5.15 11.86
N LEU A 126 -2.11 5.67 10.63
CA LEU A 126 -0.85 6.18 10.10
C LEU A 126 -0.30 7.30 10.98
N PHE A 127 -1.13 8.31 11.33
CA PHE A 127 -0.70 9.40 12.19
C PHE A 127 -0.22 8.89 13.56
N VAL A 128 -0.95 7.97 14.18
CA VAL A 128 -0.54 7.35 15.44
C VAL A 128 0.78 6.58 15.28
N GLY A 129 0.91 5.78 14.22
CA GLY A 129 2.14 5.04 13.92
C GLY A 129 3.34 5.96 13.70
N LEU A 130 3.17 7.06 12.96
CA LEU A 130 4.22 8.05 12.75
C LEU A 130 4.60 8.78 14.05
N ILE A 131 3.63 9.15 14.90
CA ILE A 131 3.90 9.76 16.20
C ILE A 131 4.72 8.81 17.08
N ILE A 132 4.40 7.53 17.09
CA ILE A 132 5.14 6.50 17.83
C ILE A 132 6.56 6.36 17.26
N LEU A 133 6.70 6.22 15.94
CA LEU A 133 8.00 6.05 15.27
C LEU A 133 8.91 7.25 15.51
N TYR A 134 8.43 8.46 15.25
CA TYR A 134 9.20 9.68 15.47
C TYR A 134 9.46 9.95 16.94
N GLY A 135 8.47 9.69 17.81
CA GLY A 135 8.66 9.78 19.25
C GLY A 135 9.76 8.85 19.74
N SER A 136 9.78 7.62 19.28
CA SER A 136 10.84 6.65 19.56
C SER A 136 12.20 7.13 19.06
N PHE A 137 12.27 7.65 17.83
CA PHE A 137 13.50 8.21 17.27
C PHE A 137 14.08 9.36 18.13
N PHE A 138 13.23 10.30 18.56
CA PHE A 138 13.69 11.44 19.38
C PHE A 138 14.09 11.02 20.79
N ILE A 139 13.51 9.94 21.33
CA ILE A 139 13.88 9.38 22.64
C ILE A 139 15.20 8.63 22.56
N VAL A 140 15.34 7.71 21.61
CA VAL A 140 16.53 6.85 21.43
C VAL A 140 17.72 7.66 20.90
N ARG A 141 17.47 8.59 19.97
CA ARG A 141 18.51 9.36 19.25
C ARG A 141 19.57 8.45 18.63
N PRO A 142 19.16 7.46 17.82
CA PRO A 142 20.07 6.49 17.27
C PRO A 142 21.07 7.12 16.32
N GLU A 143 22.25 6.55 16.23
CA GLU A 143 23.21 6.92 15.20
C GLU A 143 22.79 6.35 13.84
N VAL A 144 23.14 7.05 12.75
CA VAL A 144 22.93 6.56 11.40
C VAL A 144 24.01 5.51 11.10
N VAL A 145 23.61 4.24 11.02
CA VAL A 145 24.54 3.13 10.76
C VAL A 145 24.75 2.86 9.28
N ALA A 146 23.78 3.23 8.44
CA ALA A 146 23.88 3.05 7.00
C ALA A 146 24.92 4.02 6.41
N PRO A 147 25.81 3.54 5.53
CA PRO A 147 26.77 4.42 4.86
C PRO A 147 26.06 5.34 3.87
N SER A 148 26.56 6.56 3.69
CA SER A 148 26.03 7.51 2.70
C SER A 148 26.16 7.01 1.25
N LEU A 149 27.24 6.30 0.98
CA LEU A 149 27.49 5.55 -0.26
C LEU A 149 28.09 4.20 0.12
N ARG A 150 27.71 3.17 -0.60
CA ARG A 150 28.22 1.82 -0.38
C ARG A 150 29.38 1.57 -1.33
N ASP A 151 30.54 1.17 -0.80
CA ASP A 151 31.75 0.89 -1.60
C ASP A 151 31.56 -0.34 -2.48
N ALA A 152 30.89 -1.37 -1.95
CA ALA A 152 30.55 -2.58 -2.68
C ALA A 152 29.03 -2.81 -2.68
N VAL A 153 28.44 -2.87 -3.84
CA VAL A 153 27.01 -3.20 -4.01
C VAL A 153 26.82 -4.69 -4.33
N PRO A 154 25.71 -5.31 -3.93
CA PRO A 154 25.39 -6.69 -4.27
C PRO A 154 25.47 -6.95 -5.77
N SER A 155 25.84 -8.18 -6.15
CA SER A 155 25.87 -8.59 -7.55
C SER A 155 24.48 -8.47 -8.18
N GLY A 156 24.42 -7.99 -9.43
CA GLY A 156 23.15 -7.78 -10.13
C GLY A 156 22.43 -6.48 -9.81
N THR A 157 22.99 -5.63 -8.92
CA THR A 157 22.44 -4.30 -8.65
C THR A 157 22.54 -3.43 -9.90
N PRO A 158 21.42 -2.91 -10.45
CA PRO A 158 21.47 -1.99 -11.58
C PRO A 158 22.18 -0.69 -11.22
N GLY A 159 22.65 0.02 -12.25
CA GLY A 159 23.23 1.35 -12.06
C GLY A 159 22.27 2.31 -11.37
N ILE A 160 22.81 3.18 -10.50
CA ILE A 160 22.01 4.16 -9.74
C ILE A 160 21.13 5.02 -10.66
N PHE A 161 21.60 5.31 -11.85
CA PHE A 161 20.84 5.99 -12.89
C PHE A 161 20.49 4.99 -14.01
N PRO A 162 19.23 4.82 -14.41
CA PRO A 162 18.01 5.55 -13.98
C PRO A 162 17.26 4.93 -12.79
N LEU A 163 17.80 3.85 -12.17
CA LEU A 163 17.08 3.04 -11.18
C LEU A 163 16.56 3.85 -10.00
N LEU A 164 17.35 4.79 -9.47
CA LEU A 164 16.94 5.65 -8.37
C LEU A 164 15.60 6.37 -8.69
N PHE A 165 15.48 6.91 -9.89
CA PHE A 165 14.26 7.62 -10.30
C PHE A 165 13.07 6.69 -10.47
N VAL A 166 13.29 5.46 -10.94
CA VAL A 166 12.24 4.45 -11.07
C VAL A 166 11.73 4.00 -9.69
N THR A 167 12.66 3.79 -8.72
CA THR A 167 12.30 3.33 -7.37
C THR A 167 11.56 4.40 -6.56
N ILE A 168 11.94 5.67 -6.64
CA ILE A 168 11.28 6.75 -5.89
C ILE A 168 10.06 7.33 -6.59
N ALA A 169 9.74 6.89 -7.81
CA ALA A 169 8.68 7.47 -8.62
C ALA A 169 7.33 7.50 -7.92
N CYS A 170 6.97 6.42 -7.24
CA CYS A 170 5.67 6.31 -6.60
C CYS A 170 5.50 7.30 -5.44
N GLY A 171 6.54 7.53 -4.64
CA GLY A 171 6.51 8.46 -3.52
C GLY A 171 6.76 9.92 -3.91
N ALA A 172 7.57 10.17 -4.94
CA ALA A 172 7.97 11.53 -5.30
C ALA A 172 7.09 12.14 -6.38
N ILE A 173 6.85 11.43 -7.49
CA ILE A 173 6.07 11.89 -8.64
C ILE A 173 5.29 10.71 -9.21
N SER A 174 4.12 10.42 -8.66
CA SER A 174 3.33 9.25 -9.05
C SER A 174 2.26 9.58 -10.07
N GLY A 175 2.34 8.95 -11.25
CA GLY A 175 1.27 8.99 -12.23
C GLY A 175 0.01 8.27 -11.76
N PHE A 176 0.16 7.20 -10.97
CA PHE A 176 -0.97 6.51 -10.33
C PHE A 176 -1.74 7.48 -9.40
N HIS A 177 -1.04 8.24 -8.56
CA HIS A 177 -1.69 9.24 -7.69
C HIS A 177 -2.39 10.34 -8.50
N GLY A 178 -1.84 10.75 -9.64
CA GLY A 178 -2.51 11.68 -10.56
C GLY A 178 -3.84 11.12 -11.08
N VAL A 179 -3.88 9.84 -11.45
CA VAL A 179 -5.11 9.15 -11.88
C VAL A 179 -6.11 8.99 -10.73
N VAL A 180 -5.64 8.63 -9.53
CA VAL A 180 -6.50 8.51 -8.32
C VAL A 180 -7.06 9.88 -7.92
N ALA A 181 -6.23 10.93 -7.94
CA ALA A 181 -6.65 12.27 -7.59
C ALA A 181 -7.77 12.76 -8.50
N SER A 182 -7.64 12.60 -9.82
CA SER A 182 -8.65 13.00 -10.81
C SER A 182 -9.88 12.10 -10.82
N GLY A 183 -9.69 10.78 -10.63
CA GLY A 183 -10.75 9.79 -10.75
C GLY A 183 -11.55 9.51 -9.48
N THR A 184 -10.94 9.71 -8.31
CA THR A 184 -11.53 9.34 -7.02
C THR A 184 -11.55 10.50 -6.03
N SER A 185 -10.39 11.08 -5.68
CA SER A 185 -10.28 12.08 -4.62
C SER A 185 -11.06 13.35 -4.93
N SER A 186 -10.98 13.86 -6.16
CA SER A 186 -11.72 15.06 -6.59
C SER A 186 -13.23 14.91 -6.46
N LYS A 187 -13.75 13.69 -6.58
CA LYS A 187 -15.19 13.39 -6.46
C LYS A 187 -15.68 13.24 -5.03
N GLN A 188 -14.77 13.25 -4.06
CA GLN A 188 -15.07 13.09 -2.63
C GLN A 188 -14.93 14.40 -1.86
N LEU A 189 -14.49 15.48 -2.51
CA LEU A 189 -14.38 16.80 -1.89
C LEU A 189 -15.78 17.40 -1.71
N ASP A 190 -16.04 17.95 -0.52
CA ASP A 190 -17.27 18.69 -0.22
C ASP A 190 -17.27 20.07 -0.90
N LYS A 191 -16.12 20.72 -0.88
CA LYS A 191 -15.93 22.06 -1.47
C LYS A 191 -14.65 22.13 -2.28
N GLU A 192 -14.65 22.93 -3.35
CA GLU A 192 -13.48 23.16 -4.18
C GLU A 192 -12.29 23.74 -3.39
N THR A 193 -12.59 24.60 -2.40
CA THR A 193 -11.59 25.19 -1.50
C THR A 193 -10.80 24.16 -0.69
N ASP A 194 -11.37 22.98 -0.44
CA ASP A 194 -10.75 21.92 0.34
C ASP A 194 -9.66 21.18 -0.46
N ALA A 195 -9.69 21.28 -1.79
CA ALA A 195 -8.71 20.67 -2.68
C ALA A 195 -7.27 21.04 -2.31
N ARG A 196 -7.04 22.34 -2.01
CA ARG A 196 -5.72 22.84 -1.62
C ARG A 196 -5.25 22.23 -0.30
N PHE A 197 -6.14 22.17 0.69
CA PHE A 197 -5.83 21.59 2.01
C PHE A 197 -5.53 20.09 1.88
N VAL A 198 -6.42 19.34 1.25
CA VAL A 198 -6.31 17.89 1.08
C VAL A 198 -5.06 17.52 0.28
N GLY A 199 -4.81 18.19 -0.84
CA GLY A 199 -3.66 17.92 -1.70
C GLY A 199 -2.33 18.26 -1.01
N TYR A 200 -2.22 19.44 -0.40
CA TYR A 200 -0.99 19.89 0.26
C TYR A 200 -0.64 19.05 1.49
N PHE A 201 -1.62 18.83 2.39
CA PHE A 201 -1.37 18.02 3.59
C PHE A 201 -1.17 16.54 3.25
N GLY A 202 -1.81 16.03 2.20
CA GLY A 202 -1.53 14.68 1.69
C GLY A 202 -0.06 14.55 1.26
N ALA A 203 0.45 15.48 0.48
CA ALA A 203 1.85 15.49 0.04
C ALA A 203 2.84 15.63 1.21
N VAL A 204 2.54 16.51 2.19
CA VAL A 204 3.38 16.65 3.41
C VAL A 204 3.34 15.37 4.25
N GLY A 205 2.17 14.75 4.40
CA GLY A 205 2.03 13.49 5.15
C GLY A 205 2.81 12.35 4.50
N GLU A 206 2.80 12.25 3.18
CA GLU A 206 3.61 11.27 2.44
C GLU A 206 5.11 11.55 2.60
N GLY A 207 5.53 12.81 2.54
CA GLY A 207 6.91 13.21 2.82
C GLY A 207 7.37 12.84 4.24
N LEU A 208 6.51 13.00 5.24
CA LEU A 208 6.79 12.55 6.61
C LEU A 208 6.92 11.03 6.68
N LEU A 209 6.04 10.27 6.04
CA LEU A 209 6.17 8.81 5.99
C LEU A 209 7.50 8.39 5.32
N ALA A 210 7.86 9.02 4.20
CA ALA A 210 9.11 8.74 3.50
C ALA A 210 10.33 9.02 4.38
N LEU A 211 10.35 10.17 5.09
CA LEU A 211 11.42 10.49 6.03
C LEU A 211 11.47 9.49 7.21
N GLY A 212 10.31 9.10 7.76
CA GLY A 212 10.22 8.07 8.79
C GLY A 212 10.76 6.72 8.32
N THR A 213 10.51 6.36 7.05
CA THR A 213 11.08 5.15 6.44
C THR A 213 12.59 5.25 6.31
N ILE A 214 13.14 6.39 5.86
CA ILE A 214 14.60 6.61 5.80
C ILE A 214 15.22 6.46 7.19
N VAL A 215 14.64 7.09 8.21
CA VAL A 215 15.13 7.00 9.59
C VAL A 215 15.11 5.54 10.07
N ALA A 216 14.01 4.82 9.89
CA ALA A 216 13.89 3.42 10.28
C ALA A 216 14.93 2.54 9.58
N THR A 217 15.13 2.72 8.27
CA THR A 217 16.03 1.87 7.46
C THR A 217 17.50 2.23 7.55
N THR A 218 17.85 3.40 8.08
CA THR A 218 19.26 3.84 8.21
C THR A 218 19.75 3.89 9.64
N SER A 219 18.87 4.10 10.62
CA SER A 219 19.20 4.29 12.03
C SER A 219 18.54 3.27 12.97
N GLY A 220 17.63 2.43 12.46
CA GLY A 220 16.91 1.45 13.28
C GLY A 220 17.68 0.16 13.55
N PHE A 221 18.92 0.05 13.10
CA PHE A 221 19.76 -1.13 13.28
C PHE A 221 20.86 -0.89 14.30
N LYS A 222 21.23 -1.92 15.04
CA LYS A 222 22.24 -1.84 16.11
C LYS A 222 23.66 -1.67 15.59
N SER A 223 23.95 -2.11 14.36
CA SER A 223 25.27 -2.06 13.77
C SER A 223 25.22 -2.07 12.25
N LEU A 224 26.33 -1.63 11.62
CA LEU A 224 26.53 -1.73 10.18
C LEU A 224 26.42 -3.19 9.69
N ALA A 225 26.98 -4.13 10.46
CA ALA A 225 26.93 -5.55 10.09
C ALA A 225 25.48 -6.08 9.98
N THR A 226 24.61 -5.74 10.94
CA THR A 226 23.20 -6.10 10.90
C THR A 226 22.48 -5.45 9.72
N TRP A 227 22.83 -4.19 9.41
CA TRP A 227 22.30 -3.50 8.24
C TRP A 227 22.75 -4.16 6.94
N GLU A 228 24.03 -4.52 6.81
CA GLU A 228 24.57 -5.19 5.63
C GLU A 228 23.98 -6.58 5.42
N GLU A 229 23.66 -7.30 6.48
CA GLU A 229 23.00 -8.61 6.40
C GLU A 229 21.62 -8.51 5.73
N ILE A 230 20.85 -7.47 6.02
CA ILE A 230 19.53 -7.25 5.41
C ILE A 230 19.66 -6.82 3.95
N TYR A 231 20.67 -6.02 3.63
CA TYR A 231 20.90 -5.51 2.27
C TYR A 231 22.00 -6.31 1.52
N ASN A 232 22.11 -7.62 1.77
CA ASN A 232 23.13 -8.49 1.19
C ASN A 232 22.90 -8.83 -0.29
N GLU A 233 21.66 -8.73 -0.77
CA GLU A 233 21.27 -9.03 -2.13
C GLU A 233 20.53 -7.86 -2.77
N TRP A 234 20.57 -7.79 -4.10
CA TRP A 234 19.70 -6.90 -4.86
C TRP A 234 18.22 -7.31 -4.60
N ASN A 235 17.36 -6.36 -4.33
CA ASN A 235 15.97 -6.52 -3.88
C ASN A 235 15.78 -7.01 -2.43
N ALA A 236 16.85 -7.25 -1.67
CA ALA A 236 16.74 -7.48 -0.24
C ALA A 236 16.46 -6.17 0.50
N GLY A 237 15.92 -6.27 1.68
CA GLY A 237 15.53 -5.13 2.52
C GLY A 237 14.12 -4.63 2.21
N GLY A 238 14.00 -3.54 1.46
CA GLY A 238 12.68 -3.00 1.13
C GLY A 238 11.79 -2.76 2.34
N VAL A 239 10.56 -3.29 2.31
CA VAL A 239 9.58 -3.15 3.41
C VAL A 239 10.04 -3.87 4.67
N ASP A 240 10.75 -5.00 4.54
CA ASP A 240 11.23 -5.79 5.69
C ASP A 240 12.26 -4.98 6.50
N ALA A 241 13.15 -4.23 5.85
CA ALA A 241 14.08 -3.33 6.52
C ALA A 241 13.36 -2.23 7.31
N PHE A 242 12.28 -1.68 6.76
CA PHE A 242 11.44 -0.71 7.46
C PHE A 242 10.76 -1.32 8.70
N ILE A 243 10.22 -2.53 8.55
CA ILE A 243 9.54 -3.24 9.64
C ILE A 243 10.51 -3.56 10.77
N GLN A 244 11.69 -4.08 10.43
CA GLN A 244 12.70 -4.44 11.42
C GLN A 244 13.28 -3.20 12.10
N GLY A 245 13.84 -2.26 11.34
CA GLY A 245 14.45 -1.07 11.91
C GLY A 245 13.46 -0.17 12.63
N GLY A 246 12.26 0.01 12.08
CA GLY A 246 11.18 0.74 12.75
C GLY A 246 10.69 0.03 14.00
N GLY A 247 10.59 -1.30 13.97
CA GLY A 247 10.19 -2.13 15.10
C GLY A 247 11.19 -2.05 16.24
N ASP A 248 12.47 -2.12 15.96
CA ASP A 248 13.55 -1.99 16.95
C ASP A 248 13.54 -0.58 17.60
N LEU A 249 13.39 0.48 16.80
CA LEU A 249 13.25 1.84 17.32
C LEU A 249 12.03 2.00 18.23
N MET A 250 10.88 1.44 17.85
CA MET A 250 9.65 1.51 18.65
C MET A 250 9.78 0.74 19.97
N ASN A 251 10.49 -0.38 19.95
CA ASN A 251 10.77 -1.16 21.15
C ASN A 251 11.72 -0.42 22.10
N GLU A 252 12.85 0.10 21.59
CA GLU A 252 13.83 0.82 22.42
C GLU A 252 13.31 2.15 22.94
N GLY A 253 12.57 2.90 22.10
CA GLY A 253 12.14 4.27 22.43
C GLY A 253 10.91 4.32 23.31
N MET A 254 9.87 3.59 22.96
CA MET A 254 8.60 3.62 23.67
C MET A 254 8.25 2.33 24.43
N GLY A 255 9.17 1.34 24.43
CA GLY A 255 8.97 0.08 25.15
C GLY A 255 7.85 -0.78 24.57
N ILE A 256 7.52 -0.60 23.28
CA ILE A 256 6.51 -1.44 22.63
C ILE A 256 7.08 -2.85 22.49
N PRO A 257 6.34 -3.90 22.88
CA PRO A 257 6.82 -5.28 22.79
C PRO A 257 7.34 -5.62 21.39
N SER A 258 8.46 -6.33 21.31
CA SER A 258 9.10 -6.73 20.05
C SER A 258 8.23 -7.63 19.16
N SER A 259 7.18 -8.24 19.69
CA SER A 259 6.16 -8.95 18.92
C SER A 259 5.14 -8.01 18.28
N LEU A 260 4.76 -6.93 18.98
CA LEU A 260 3.73 -5.98 18.52
C LEU A 260 4.28 -4.90 17.59
N SER A 261 5.54 -4.51 17.72
CA SER A 261 6.13 -3.47 16.87
C SER A 261 6.10 -3.86 15.38
N PRO A 262 6.60 -5.03 14.96
CA PRO A 262 6.48 -5.49 13.58
C PRO A 262 5.02 -5.65 13.14
N THR A 263 4.18 -6.26 13.99
CA THR A 263 2.74 -6.43 13.70
C THR A 263 2.06 -5.09 13.38
N SER A 264 2.37 -4.03 14.13
CA SER A 264 1.78 -2.70 13.91
C SER A 264 2.25 -2.08 12.59
N LEU A 265 3.54 -2.17 12.27
CA LEU A 265 4.11 -1.63 11.03
C LEU A 265 3.64 -2.42 9.80
N VAL A 266 3.60 -3.76 9.88
CA VAL A 266 3.06 -4.60 8.80
C VAL A 266 1.59 -4.34 8.59
N THR A 267 0.79 -4.27 9.65
CA THR A 267 -0.65 -3.95 9.54
C THR A 267 -0.84 -2.60 8.85
N MET A 268 -0.07 -1.58 9.24
CA MET A 268 -0.09 -0.27 8.61
C MET A 268 0.23 -0.39 7.12
N ALA A 269 1.35 -1.01 6.75
CA ALA A 269 1.77 -1.18 5.36
C ALA A 269 0.74 -1.94 4.52
N VAL A 270 0.21 -3.04 5.04
CA VAL A 270 -0.79 -3.88 4.36
C VAL A 270 -2.11 -3.13 4.17
N LEU A 271 -2.58 -2.39 5.16
CA LEU A 271 -3.83 -1.63 5.04
C LEU A 271 -3.72 -0.54 3.98
N PHE A 272 -2.59 0.17 3.89
CA PHE A 272 -2.33 1.13 2.82
C PHE A 272 -2.22 0.47 1.44
N ALA A 273 -1.47 -0.61 1.34
CA ALA A 273 -1.33 -1.35 0.09
C ALA A 273 -2.69 -1.90 -0.39
N ALA A 274 -3.52 -2.38 0.52
CA ALA A 274 -4.84 -2.91 0.18
C ALA A 274 -5.83 -1.81 -0.24
N THR A 275 -5.77 -0.59 0.34
CA THR A 275 -6.58 0.54 -0.16
C THR A 275 -6.16 0.96 -1.58
N THR A 276 -4.86 0.84 -1.89
CA THR A 276 -4.34 1.05 -3.24
C THR A 276 -4.95 0.05 -4.23
N MET A 277 -5.06 -1.23 -3.87
CA MET A 277 -5.71 -2.25 -4.70
C MET A 277 -7.21 -1.95 -4.91
N ASP A 278 -7.93 -1.55 -3.87
CA ASP A 278 -9.36 -1.21 -3.98
C ASP A 278 -9.58 -0.06 -4.97
N SER A 279 -8.82 1.01 -4.84
CA SER A 279 -8.87 2.16 -5.74
C SER A 279 -8.39 1.78 -7.14
N GLY A 280 -7.34 0.97 -7.25
CA GLY A 280 -6.78 0.49 -8.50
C GLY A 280 -7.76 -0.35 -9.31
N ILE A 281 -8.39 -1.36 -8.70
CA ILE A 281 -9.40 -2.20 -9.38
C ILE A 281 -10.63 -1.39 -9.75
N ARG A 282 -11.08 -0.46 -8.89
CA ARG A 282 -12.20 0.43 -9.18
C ARG A 282 -11.94 1.32 -10.39
N LEU A 283 -10.75 1.93 -10.48
CA LEU A 283 -10.35 2.75 -11.63
C LEU A 283 -10.14 1.89 -12.87
N GLN A 284 -9.51 0.73 -12.74
CA GLN A 284 -9.30 -0.19 -13.87
C GLN A 284 -10.63 -0.65 -14.48
N ARG A 285 -11.64 -0.94 -13.64
CA ARG A 285 -13.01 -1.22 -14.11
C ARG A 285 -13.57 -0.08 -14.96
N LEU A 286 -13.40 1.18 -14.54
CA LEU A 286 -13.86 2.34 -15.30
C LEU A 286 -13.13 2.45 -16.64
N VAL A 287 -11.82 2.27 -16.64
CA VAL A 287 -10.99 2.29 -17.86
C VAL A 287 -11.41 1.17 -18.82
N VAL A 288 -11.64 -0.06 -18.31
CA VAL A 288 -12.13 -1.18 -19.13
C VAL A 288 -13.49 -0.88 -19.75
N ALA A 289 -14.40 -0.29 -18.97
CA ALA A 289 -15.73 0.07 -19.48
C ALA A 289 -15.64 1.15 -20.58
N GLU A 290 -14.79 2.17 -20.38
CA GLU A 290 -14.57 3.24 -21.35
C GLU A 290 -13.89 2.73 -22.63
N MET A 291 -12.88 1.86 -22.51
CA MET A 291 -12.24 1.24 -23.66
C MET A 291 -13.22 0.39 -24.47
N ALA A 292 -14.12 -0.35 -23.81
CA ALA A 292 -15.15 -1.13 -24.47
C ALA A 292 -16.19 -0.22 -25.18
N GLU A 293 -16.57 0.90 -24.57
CA GLU A 293 -17.50 1.86 -25.17
C GLU A 293 -16.91 2.51 -26.44
N LEU A 294 -15.59 2.82 -26.43
CA LEU A 294 -14.89 3.27 -27.64
C LEU A 294 -14.88 2.23 -28.76
N ALA A 295 -14.95 0.94 -28.40
CA ALA A 295 -15.09 -0.18 -29.34
C ALA A 295 -16.58 -0.47 -29.71
N GLY A 296 -17.52 0.35 -29.24
CA GLY A 296 -18.96 0.20 -29.51
C GLY A 296 -19.66 -0.84 -28.62
N VAL A 297 -19.02 -1.34 -27.54
CA VAL A 297 -19.56 -2.33 -26.63
C VAL A 297 -19.85 -1.71 -25.27
N LYS A 298 -21.08 -1.83 -24.78
CA LYS A 298 -21.43 -1.40 -23.41
C LYS A 298 -21.27 -2.56 -22.43
N LEU A 299 -20.35 -2.43 -21.49
CA LEU A 299 -20.14 -3.42 -20.42
C LEU A 299 -20.87 -3.01 -19.16
N SER A 300 -21.44 -4.01 -18.45
CA SER A 300 -21.91 -3.79 -17.07
C SER A 300 -20.70 -3.64 -16.12
N GLY A 301 -20.89 -2.91 -15.01
CA GLY A 301 -19.82 -2.74 -14.02
C GLY A 301 -19.24 -4.07 -13.49
N VAL A 302 -20.09 -5.10 -13.36
CA VAL A 302 -19.64 -6.43 -12.91
C VAL A 302 -18.74 -7.08 -13.96
N VAL A 303 -19.12 -7.05 -15.24
CA VAL A 303 -18.33 -7.62 -16.34
C VAL A 303 -17.00 -6.89 -16.48
N ALA A 304 -17.00 -5.57 -16.42
CA ALA A 304 -15.77 -4.76 -16.45
C ALA A 304 -14.85 -5.10 -15.27
N THR A 305 -15.41 -5.36 -14.07
CA THR A 305 -14.62 -5.78 -12.90
C THR A 305 -14.04 -7.19 -13.08
N ILE A 306 -14.81 -8.13 -13.64
CA ILE A 306 -14.31 -9.49 -13.94
C ILE A 306 -13.13 -9.41 -14.90
N ILE A 307 -13.21 -8.59 -15.94
CA ILE A 307 -12.11 -8.39 -16.89
C ILE A 307 -10.90 -7.77 -16.17
N ALA A 308 -11.10 -6.72 -15.39
CA ALA A 308 -10.02 -6.04 -14.66
C ALA A 308 -9.26 -6.99 -13.72
N VAL A 309 -10.01 -7.71 -12.86
CA VAL A 309 -9.44 -8.67 -11.92
C VAL A 309 -8.85 -9.89 -12.64
N GLY A 310 -9.53 -10.39 -13.67
CA GLY A 310 -9.05 -11.53 -14.48
C GLY A 310 -7.72 -11.23 -15.16
N CYS A 311 -7.56 -10.04 -15.74
CA CYS A 311 -6.28 -9.61 -16.33
C CYS A 311 -5.18 -9.50 -15.27
N ALA A 312 -5.48 -8.95 -14.09
CA ALA A 312 -4.51 -8.81 -13.01
C ALA A 312 -4.10 -10.18 -12.44
N LEU A 313 -5.04 -11.10 -12.19
CA LEU A 313 -4.75 -12.47 -11.79
C LEU A 313 -3.95 -13.22 -12.85
N GLY A 314 -4.34 -13.10 -14.12
CA GLY A 314 -3.63 -13.72 -15.23
C GLY A 314 -2.17 -13.27 -15.32
N LEU A 315 -1.91 -11.98 -15.14
CA LEU A 315 -0.56 -11.44 -15.11
C LEU A 315 0.21 -11.89 -13.86
N THR A 316 -0.45 -11.89 -12.68
CA THR A 316 0.18 -12.31 -11.43
C THR A 316 0.63 -13.77 -11.49
N PHE A 317 -0.19 -14.65 -12.05
CA PHE A 317 0.08 -16.09 -12.14
C PHE A 317 0.74 -16.52 -13.46
N SER A 318 1.15 -15.59 -14.31
CA SER A 318 1.74 -15.89 -15.62
C SER A 318 3.04 -16.69 -15.56
N MET A 319 3.80 -16.61 -14.46
CA MET A 319 5.07 -17.29 -14.26
C MET A 319 4.98 -18.47 -13.27
N GLY A 320 3.87 -18.58 -12.53
CA GLY A 320 3.66 -19.63 -11.52
C GLY A 320 2.53 -19.30 -10.55
N LEU A 321 1.97 -20.33 -9.92
CA LEU A 321 0.88 -20.18 -8.96
C LEU A 321 1.31 -19.52 -7.62
N ASP A 322 2.60 -19.26 -7.46
CA ASP A 322 3.17 -18.49 -6.37
C ASP A 322 3.09 -16.97 -6.57
N GLY A 323 2.63 -16.50 -7.73
CA GLY A 323 2.51 -15.08 -8.05
C GLY A 323 3.82 -14.40 -8.45
N SER A 324 4.87 -15.18 -8.78
CA SER A 324 6.19 -14.65 -9.18
C SER A 324 6.15 -13.69 -10.38
N GLY A 325 5.15 -13.83 -11.27
CA GLY A 325 4.91 -12.88 -12.36
C GLY A 325 4.69 -11.44 -11.90
N GLY A 326 4.13 -11.23 -10.72
CA GLY A 326 3.87 -9.89 -10.19
C GLY A 326 5.14 -9.11 -9.82
N MET A 327 6.15 -9.78 -9.27
CA MET A 327 7.41 -9.11 -8.90
C MET A 327 8.32 -8.84 -10.11
N LEU A 328 8.22 -9.66 -11.15
CA LEU A 328 9.00 -9.46 -12.38
C LEU A 328 8.66 -8.11 -13.04
N ILE A 329 7.42 -7.66 -12.92
CA ILE A 329 6.96 -6.41 -13.55
C ILE A 329 7.18 -5.16 -12.69
N TRP A 330 7.72 -5.28 -11.48
CA TRP A 330 7.96 -4.14 -10.59
C TRP A 330 8.76 -2.99 -11.24
N PRO A 331 9.87 -3.23 -11.94
CA PRO A 331 10.59 -2.17 -12.65
C PRO A 331 9.78 -1.50 -13.76
N LEU A 332 8.93 -2.28 -14.47
CA LEU A 332 8.04 -1.76 -15.48
C LEU A 332 6.93 -0.89 -14.88
N PHE A 333 6.42 -1.26 -13.70
CA PHE A 333 5.49 -0.43 -12.95
C PHE A 333 6.10 0.95 -12.65
N GLY A 334 7.30 1.00 -12.07
CA GLY A 334 7.97 2.27 -11.76
C GLY A 334 8.15 3.15 -12.99
N THR A 335 8.61 2.58 -14.10
CA THR A 335 8.81 3.31 -15.37
C THR A 335 7.48 3.82 -15.95
N THR A 336 6.44 2.98 -15.98
CA THR A 336 5.12 3.37 -16.48
C THR A 336 4.47 4.43 -15.60
N ASN A 337 4.69 4.35 -14.29
CA ASN A 337 4.22 5.34 -13.33
C ASN A 337 4.85 6.72 -13.57
N GLN A 338 6.15 6.79 -13.83
CA GLN A 338 6.81 8.04 -14.21
C GLN A 338 6.31 8.59 -15.55
N LEU A 339 6.15 7.72 -16.55
CA LEU A 339 5.59 8.12 -17.85
C LEU A 339 4.20 8.75 -17.67
N MET A 340 3.34 8.13 -16.88
CA MET A 340 2.00 8.63 -16.60
C MET A 340 2.05 9.97 -15.84
N ALA A 341 2.98 10.16 -14.91
CA ALA A 341 3.17 11.42 -14.21
C ALA A 341 3.54 12.54 -15.21
N GLY A 342 4.48 12.28 -16.12
CA GLY A 342 4.86 13.21 -17.16
C GLY A 342 3.68 13.58 -18.09
N LEU A 343 2.89 12.59 -18.49
CA LEU A 343 1.68 12.83 -19.29
C LEU A 343 0.64 13.65 -18.54
N THR A 344 0.39 13.34 -17.26
CA THR A 344 -0.56 14.07 -16.41
C THR A 344 -0.13 15.53 -16.25
N LEU A 345 1.16 15.78 -15.95
CA LEU A 345 1.69 17.13 -15.83
C LEU A 345 1.62 17.89 -17.16
N SER A 346 1.86 17.22 -18.28
CA SER A 346 1.71 17.83 -19.62
C SER A 346 0.27 18.28 -19.88
N VAL A 347 -0.72 17.48 -19.49
CA VAL A 347 -2.15 17.85 -19.60
C VAL A 347 -2.46 19.06 -18.72
N VAL A 348 -1.95 19.10 -17.47
CA VAL A 348 -2.15 20.23 -16.56
C VAL A 348 -1.57 21.52 -17.16
N VAL A 349 -0.35 21.46 -17.73
CA VAL A 349 0.29 22.63 -18.37
C VAL A 349 -0.52 23.15 -19.57
N ILE A 350 -1.18 22.26 -20.33
CA ILE A 350 -2.01 22.65 -21.48
C ILE A 350 -3.30 23.35 -21.02
N ILE A 351 -3.85 22.94 -19.86
CA ILE A 351 -5.10 23.49 -19.32
C ILE A 351 -4.88 24.85 -18.63
N LEU A 352 -3.74 25.04 -17.98
CA LEU A 352 -3.35 26.30 -17.32
C LEU A 352 -2.92 27.38 -18.32
#